data_5428ef80a0b5764afc425c6c0ca55525
#
_entry.id   5428ef80a0b5764afc425c6c0ca55525
#
_cell.length_a   1.000
_cell.length_b   1.000
_cell.length_c   1.000
_cell.angle_alpha   90.00
_cell.angle_beta   90.00
_cell.angle_gamma   90.00
#
_symmetry.space_group_name_H-M   'P 1'
#
loop_
_entity.id
_entity.type
_entity.pdbx_description
1 polymer ?
#
loop_
_entity_poly.entity_id
_entity_poly.type
_entity_poly.pdbx_seq_one_letter_code
_entity_poly.pdbx_strand_id
1 'polypeptide(L)'
;MRFGAFLPTYWDDYGTSPIHLAIEEAAKANAALGKIFPAMIAATLIIIMLQVRSFSTMAMVLLTAPLGVVGVVPALLAFNQPFGFNAILGLIGLAGILMRNTLILTEQIKENRAAGLDDYHAVIEATVQRTRPVILTALAAVLAFVPLTHSVFWGSMAYTLIGGTAVGTVLILLFLPALYVAWFRIRPTADEDNEAMQGTDLQRVPVLALAAE
;
A
#
# COMPACT_ATOMS: atom_id res chain seq x y z
N MET A 1 20.63 26.40 -11.01
CA MET A 1 20.30 27.44 -10.02
C MET A 1 20.98 27.08 -8.71
N ARG A 2 21.76 28.00 -8.17
CA ARG A 2 22.65 27.78 -7.03
C ARG A 2 21.86 27.56 -5.76
N PHE A 3 22.12 26.46 -5.04
CA PHE A 3 21.62 26.13 -3.70
C PHE A 3 21.99 27.17 -2.61
N GLY A 4 22.69 28.24 -2.99
CA GLY A 4 23.13 29.29 -2.07
C GLY A 4 22.11 30.36 -1.72
N ALA A 5 20.89 30.33 -2.30
CA ALA A 5 19.95 31.45 -2.14
C ALA A 5 18.98 31.33 -0.93
N PHE A 6 19.01 30.20 -0.20
CA PHE A 6 18.14 30.00 0.96
C PHE A 6 18.86 29.85 2.31
N LEU A 7 20.18 29.98 2.31
CA LEU A 7 20.88 30.18 3.58
C LEU A 7 20.77 31.68 3.93
N PRO A 8 20.16 32.07 5.03
CA PRO A 8 20.19 33.46 5.45
C PRO A 8 21.64 33.87 5.64
N THR A 9 22.14 34.77 4.79
CA THR A 9 23.46 35.39 4.90
C THR A 9 23.53 36.40 6.04
N TYR A 10 22.53 36.37 6.92
CA TYR A 10 22.46 37.22 8.08
C TYR A 10 23.30 36.59 9.20
N TRP A 11 24.43 37.23 9.50
CA TRP A 11 25.17 36.94 10.70
C TRP A 11 24.39 37.59 11.84
N ASP A 12 23.71 36.78 12.63
CA ASP A 12 23.09 37.28 13.85
C ASP A 12 24.16 37.84 14.80
N ASP A 13 23.83 38.89 15.53
CA ASP A 13 24.68 39.53 16.54
C ASP A 13 25.19 38.55 17.63
N TYR A 14 24.79 37.31 17.61
CA TYR A 14 25.13 36.25 18.57
C TYR A 14 26.23 35.28 18.10
N GLY A 15 26.86 35.53 16.95
CA GLY A 15 28.05 34.77 16.50
C GLY A 15 27.81 33.28 16.14
N THR A 16 26.55 32.83 16.04
CA THR A 16 26.22 31.48 15.63
C THR A 16 26.20 31.38 14.11
N SER A 17 26.98 30.45 13.54
CA SER A 17 26.97 30.25 12.11
C SER A 17 25.60 29.70 11.65
N PRO A 18 25.09 30.07 10.46
CA PRO A 18 23.80 29.58 9.93
C PRO A 18 23.75 28.06 9.82
N ILE A 19 24.88 27.40 9.76
CA ILE A 19 24.98 25.93 9.77
C ILE A 19 24.62 25.36 11.15
N HIS A 20 25.05 26.00 12.25
CA HIS A 20 24.70 25.56 13.61
C HIS A 20 23.20 25.68 13.87
N LEU A 21 22.57 26.76 13.44
CA LEU A 21 21.11 26.94 13.54
C LEU A 21 20.36 25.88 12.75
N ALA A 22 20.79 25.58 11.52
CA ALA A 22 20.17 24.55 10.71
C ALA A 22 20.32 23.14 11.33
N ILE A 23 21.46 22.84 11.93
CA ILE A 23 21.71 21.58 12.65
C ILE A 23 20.83 21.49 13.90
N GLU A 24 20.73 22.59 14.66
CA GLU A 24 19.92 22.64 15.87
C GLU A 24 18.41 22.49 15.55
N GLU A 25 17.93 23.15 14.49
CA GLU A 25 16.55 22.99 14.03
C GLU A 25 16.26 21.58 13.53
N ALA A 26 17.19 20.97 12.78
CA ALA A 26 17.07 19.59 12.35
C ALA A 26 17.07 18.62 13.55
N ALA A 27 17.90 18.87 14.55
CA ALA A 27 17.92 18.09 15.79
C ALA A 27 16.60 18.23 16.60
N LYS A 28 16.05 19.44 16.69
CA LYS A 28 14.74 19.70 17.32
C LYS A 28 13.61 19.02 16.57
N ALA A 29 13.62 19.09 15.24
CA ALA A 29 12.64 18.40 14.40
C ALA A 29 12.70 16.88 14.59
N ASN A 30 13.89 16.29 14.60
CA ASN A 30 14.07 14.86 14.85
C ASN A 30 13.65 14.45 16.27
N ALA A 31 13.93 15.27 17.28
CA ALA A 31 13.50 15.03 18.65
C ALA A 31 11.97 15.12 18.80
N ALA A 32 11.33 16.07 18.11
CA ALA A 32 9.87 16.18 18.06
C ALA A 32 9.23 14.97 17.36
N LEU A 33 9.80 14.53 16.23
CA LEU A 33 9.39 13.30 15.54
C LEU A 33 9.50 12.09 16.45
N GLY A 34 10.59 11.94 17.19
CA GLY A 34 10.79 10.83 18.12
C GLY A 34 9.74 10.77 19.24
N LYS A 35 9.14 11.90 19.64
CA LYS A 35 8.06 11.94 20.61
C LYS A 35 6.68 11.73 20.01
N ILE A 36 6.43 12.27 18.81
CA ILE A 36 5.13 12.23 18.16
C ILE A 36 4.90 10.88 17.46
N PHE A 37 5.97 10.28 16.92
CA PHE A 37 5.90 9.05 16.16
C PHE A 37 5.28 7.86 16.94
N PRO A 38 5.69 7.54 18.18
CA PRO A 38 5.06 6.48 18.94
C PRO A 38 3.60 6.78 19.29
N ALA A 39 3.25 8.05 19.58
CA ALA A 39 1.86 8.43 19.81
C ALA A 39 1.00 8.27 18.55
N MET A 40 1.53 8.62 17.37
CA MET A 40 0.86 8.42 16.09
C MET A 40 0.66 6.94 15.78
N ILE A 41 1.68 6.09 16.01
CA ILE A 41 1.55 4.64 15.84
C ILE A 41 0.50 4.08 16.80
N ALA A 42 0.52 4.46 18.06
CA ALA A 42 -0.45 3.99 19.05
C ALA A 42 -1.89 4.39 18.65
N ALA A 43 -2.10 5.64 18.23
CA ALA A 43 -3.39 6.11 17.75
C ALA A 43 -3.86 5.32 16.51
N THR A 44 -2.98 5.08 15.55
CA THR A 44 -3.26 4.29 14.35
C THR A 44 -3.65 2.86 14.72
N LEU A 45 -2.92 2.21 15.62
CA LEU A 45 -3.22 0.85 16.08
C LEU A 45 -4.58 0.78 16.79
N ILE A 46 -4.89 1.76 17.63
CA ILE A 46 -6.18 1.86 18.32
C ILE A 46 -7.32 2.00 17.30
N ILE A 47 -7.18 2.87 16.31
CA ILE A 47 -8.20 3.08 15.27
C ILE A 47 -8.39 1.79 14.45
N ILE A 48 -7.31 1.14 14.02
CA ILE A 48 -7.38 -0.11 13.28
C ILE A 48 -8.06 -1.19 14.13
N MET A 49 -7.70 -1.28 15.42
CA MET A 49 -8.30 -2.26 16.32
C MET A 49 -9.79 -2.04 16.53
N LEU A 50 -10.22 -0.78 16.69
CA LEU A 50 -11.65 -0.43 16.80
C LEU A 50 -12.43 -0.79 15.53
N GLN A 51 -11.84 -0.60 14.36
CA GLN A 51 -12.46 -0.88 13.07
C GLN A 51 -12.54 -2.39 12.81
N VAL A 52 -11.46 -3.11 13.03
CA VAL A 52 -11.35 -4.53 12.63
C VAL A 52 -11.93 -5.48 13.68
N ARG A 53 -11.89 -5.12 14.95
CA ARG A 53 -12.32 -5.95 16.11
C ARG A 53 -11.69 -7.35 16.16
N SER A 54 -10.52 -7.54 15.54
CA SER A 54 -9.81 -8.83 15.48
C SER A 54 -8.32 -8.61 15.47
N PHE A 55 -7.58 -9.17 16.42
CA PHE A 55 -6.13 -9.10 16.50
C PHE A 55 -5.46 -9.76 15.30
N SER A 56 -6.01 -10.89 14.82
CA SER A 56 -5.48 -11.61 13.68
C SER A 56 -5.52 -10.78 12.40
N THR A 57 -6.64 -10.11 12.14
CA THR A 57 -6.79 -9.23 10.98
C THR A 57 -5.94 -7.97 11.12
N MET A 58 -5.81 -7.42 12.34
CA MET A 58 -4.93 -6.29 12.60
C MET A 58 -3.47 -6.62 12.28
N ALA A 59 -2.99 -7.81 12.71
CA ALA A 59 -1.64 -8.27 12.40
C ALA A 59 -1.43 -8.41 10.89
N MET A 60 -2.42 -8.92 10.16
CA MET A 60 -2.37 -9.05 8.71
C MET A 60 -2.30 -7.68 8.01
N VAL A 61 -3.07 -6.69 8.46
CA VAL A 61 -3.03 -5.32 7.96
C VAL A 61 -1.65 -4.69 8.18
N LEU A 62 -1.08 -4.87 9.36
CA LEU A 62 0.26 -4.36 9.67
C LEU A 62 1.34 -5.02 8.82
N LEU A 63 1.20 -6.31 8.53
CA LEU A 63 2.15 -7.05 7.70
C LEU A 63 2.15 -6.59 6.24
N THR A 64 1.10 -5.92 5.77
CA THR A 64 1.06 -5.37 4.41
C THR A 64 1.81 -4.03 4.28
N ALA A 65 2.04 -3.30 5.37
CA ALA A 65 2.75 -2.03 5.33
C ALA A 65 4.18 -2.13 4.74
N PRO A 66 5.01 -3.13 5.11
CA PRO A 66 6.34 -3.30 4.52
C PRO A 66 6.35 -3.59 3.02
N LEU A 67 5.23 -4.10 2.45
CA LEU A 67 5.16 -4.36 1.00
C LEU A 67 5.38 -3.09 0.18
N GLY A 68 5.05 -1.93 0.74
CA GLY A 68 5.30 -0.64 0.08
C GLY A 68 6.78 -0.40 -0.21
N VAL A 69 7.68 -0.88 0.65
CA VAL A 69 9.12 -0.74 0.47
C VAL A 69 9.59 -1.41 -0.83
N VAL A 70 8.96 -2.54 -1.20
CA VAL A 70 9.27 -3.27 -2.43
C VAL A 70 9.03 -2.41 -3.67
N GLY A 71 8.07 -1.49 -3.63
CA GLY A 71 7.82 -0.54 -4.72
C GLY A 71 8.66 0.73 -4.62
N VAL A 72 8.96 1.18 -3.41
CA VAL A 72 9.72 2.42 -3.16
C VAL A 72 11.18 2.29 -3.58
N VAL A 73 11.84 1.19 -3.22
CA VAL A 73 13.27 0.99 -3.49
C VAL A 73 13.59 1.06 -4.98
N PRO A 74 12.95 0.29 -5.87
CA PRO A 74 13.24 0.37 -7.30
C PRO A 74 12.86 1.73 -7.90
N ALA A 75 11.82 2.39 -7.42
CA ALA A 75 11.44 3.72 -7.90
C ALA A 75 12.51 4.76 -7.56
N LEU A 76 13.00 4.82 -6.33
CA LEU A 76 14.07 5.74 -5.95
C LEU A 76 15.37 5.46 -6.68
N LEU A 77 15.71 4.18 -6.91
CA LEU A 77 16.91 3.79 -7.67
C LEU A 77 16.80 4.17 -9.16
N ALA A 78 15.64 3.91 -9.78
CA ALA A 78 15.42 4.20 -11.21
C ALA A 78 15.51 5.70 -11.51
N PHE A 79 15.03 6.54 -10.59
CA PHE A 79 15.06 8.00 -10.75
C PHE A 79 16.25 8.67 -10.04
N ASN A 80 17.20 7.88 -9.51
CA ASN A 80 18.41 8.35 -8.82
C ASN A 80 18.12 9.39 -7.72
N GLN A 81 17.06 9.14 -6.93
CA GLN A 81 16.64 10.03 -5.86
C GLN A 81 17.25 9.61 -4.52
N PRO A 82 17.73 10.57 -3.71
CA PRO A 82 18.30 10.25 -2.41
C PRO A 82 17.23 9.78 -1.43
N PHE A 83 17.53 8.73 -0.67
CA PHE A 83 16.70 8.29 0.45
C PHE A 83 16.95 9.22 1.64
N GLY A 84 16.22 10.32 1.69
CA GLY A 84 16.31 11.35 2.72
C GLY A 84 15.04 11.46 3.55
N PHE A 85 14.97 12.51 4.38
CA PHE A 85 13.83 12.80 5.27
C PHE A 85 12.48 12.81 4.51
N ASN A 86 12.43 13.42 3.33
CA ASN A 86 11.21 13.50 2.53
C ASN A 86 10.77 12.13 1.99
N ALA A 87 11.72 11.25 1.65
CA ALA A 87 11.41 9.88 1.24
C ALA A 87 10.82 9.08 2.41
N ILE A 88 11.32 9.28 3.63
CA ILE A 88 10.78 8.65 4.85
C ILE A 88 9.35 9.13 5.12
N LEU A 89 9.07 10.43 4.99
CA LEU A 89 7.71 10.96 5.09
C LEU A 89 6.77 10.33 4.05
N GLY A 90 7.25 10.19 2.81
CA GLY A 90 6.54 9.48 1.74
C GLY A 90 6.26 8.03 2.11
N LEU A 91 7.22 7.33 2.70
CA LEU A 91 7.07 5.94 3.12
C LEU A 91 6.02 5.78 4.23
N ILE A 92 6.00 6.70 5.20
CA ILE A 92 4.98 6.71 6.27
C ILE A 92 3.59 6.93 5.69
N GLY A 93 3.44 7.91 4.79
CA GLY A 93 2.19 8.16 4.09
C GLY A 93 1.73 6.97 3.25
N LEU A 94 2.66 6.34 2.52
CA LEU A 94 2.42 5.14 1.75
C LEU A 94 1.94 3.97 2.61
N ALA A 95 2.57 3.72 3.76
CA ALA A 95 2.13 2.68 4.69
C ALA A 95 0.67 2.87 5.08
N GLY A 96 0.23 4.11 5.36
CA GLY A 96 -1.16 4.44 5.64
C GLY A 96 -2.11 4.13 4.48
N ILE A 97 -1.70 4.44 3.23
CA ILE A 97 -2.49 4.14 2.02
C ILE A 97 -2.65 2.61 1.86
N LEU A 98 -1.57 1.86 2.04
CA LEU A 98 -1.58 0.40 1.91
C LEU A 98 -2.43 -0.27 2.99
N MET A 99 -2.29 0.16 4.24
CA MET A 99 -3.13 -0.33 5.35
C MET A 99 -4.62 -0.08 5.09
N ARG A 100 -4.97 1.13 4.63
CA ARG A 100 -6.35 1.47 4.26
C ARG A 100 -6.90 0.54 3.17
N ASN A 101 -6.13 0.30 2.10
CA ASN A 101 -6.56 -0.58 1.01
C ASN A 101 -6.77 -2.01 1.50
N THR A 102 -5.88 -2.50 2.38
CA THR A 102 -5.99 -3.81 3.02
C THR A 102 -7.24 -3.92 3.91
N LEU A 103 -7.54 -2.88 4.69
CA LEU A 103 -8.75 -2.83 5.52
C LEU A 103 -10.01 -2.92 4.68
N ILE A 104 -10.11 -2.13 3.60
CA ILE A 104 -11.28 -2.12 2.72
C ILE A 104 -11.50 -3.50 2.09
N LEU A 105 -10.43 -4.18 1.65
CA LEU A 105 -10.53 -5.52 1.07
C LEU A 105 -10.92 -6.57 2.12
N THR A 106 -10.35 -6.50 3.31
CA THR A 106 -10.68 -7.42 4.42
C THR A 106 -12.14 -7.26 4.88
N GLU A 107 -12.63 -6.03 4.89
CA GLU A 107 -14.02 -5.73 5.26
C GLU A 107 -14.99 -6.29 4.21
N GLN A 108 -14.66 -6.18 2.92
CA GLN A 108 -15.43 -6.78 1.84
C GLN A 108 -15.48 -8.32 1.95
N ILE A 109 -14.37 -8.96 2.31
CA ILE A 109 -14.36 -10.41 2.51
C ILE A 109 -15.34 -10.81 3.64
N LYS A 110 -15.34 -10.06 4.76
CA LYS A 110 -16.26 -10.32 5.87
C LYS A 110 -17.72 -10.12 5.45
N GLU A 111 -18.00 -9.11 4.66
CA GLU A 111 -19.33 -8.81 4.14
C GLU A 111 -19.84 -9.93 3.21
N ASN A 112 -18.99 -10.39 2.30
CA ASN A 112 -19.31 -11.50 1.40
C ASN A 112 -19.57 -12.80 2.18
N ARG A 113 -18.80 -13.09 3.24
CA ARG A 113 -19.05 -14.23 4.13
C ARG A 113 -20.37 -14.08 4.89
N ALA A 114 -20.68 -12.88 5.35
CA ALA A 114 -21.97 -12.62 6.03
C ALA A 114 -23.17 -12.75 5.08
N ALA A 115 -22.97 -12.53 3.78
CA ALA A 115 -23.96 -12.76 2.73
C ALA A 115 -24.15 -14.24 2.37
N GLY A 116 -23.39 -15.16 2.99
CA GLY A 116 -23.53 -16.60 2.81
C GLY A 116 -22.62 -17.23 1.76
N LEU A 117 -21.63 -16.48 1.23
CA LEU A 117 -20.63 -17.09 0.35
C LEU A 117 -19.67 -17.97 1.16
N ASP A 118 -19.23 -19.06 0.53
CA ASP A 118 -18.15 -19.89 1.07
C ASP A 118 -16.86 -19.07 1.26
N ASP A 119 -16.03 -19.47 2.20
CA ASP A 119 -14.83 -18.73 2.61
C ASP A 119 -13.90 -18.44 1.44
N TYR A 120 -13.71 -19.40 0.54
CA TYR A 120 -12.84 -19.25 -0.65
C TYR A 120 -13.46 -18.30 -1.68
N HIS A 121 -14.73 -18.49 -2.03
CA HIS A 121 -15.44 -17.61 -2.95
C HIS A 121 -15.59 -16.19 -2.42
N ALA A 122 -15.78 -16.02 -1.10
CA ALA A 122 -15.84 -14.70 -0.49
C ALA A 122 -14.54 -13.89 -0.69
N VAL A 123 -13.38 -14.55 -0.64
CA VAL A 123 -12.08 -13.90 -0.87
C VAL A 123 -11.90 -13.52 -2.34
N ILE A 124 -12.20 -14.43 -3.26
CA ILE A 124 -12.08 -14.19 -4.70
C ILE A 124 -13.01 -13.06 -5.14
N GLU A 125 -14.29 -13.16 -4.78
CA GLU A 125 -15.31 -12.18 -5.15
C GLU A 125 -14.98 -10.79 -4.59
N ALA A 126 -14.55 -10.69 -3.32
CA ALA A 126 -14.12 -9.44 -2.72
C ALA A 126 -12.94 -8.82 -3.49
N THR A 127 -11.99 -9.64 -3.93
CA THR A 127 -10.83 -9.18 -4.68
C THR A 127 -11.26 -8.64 -6.06
N VAL A 128 -12.11 -9.36 -6.77
CA VAL A 128 -12.64 -8.94 -8.08
C VAL A 128 -13.42 -7.64 -7.97
N GLN A 129 -14.35 -7.55 -7.00
CA GLN A 129 -15.18 -6.37 -6.79
C GLN A 129 -14.35 -5.13 -6.45
N ARG A 130 -13.28 -5.29 -5.66
CA ARG A 130 -12.44 -4.16 -5.20
C ARG A 130 -11.30 -3.82 -6.15
N THR A 131 -10.93 -4.69 -7.08
CA THR A 131 -9.82 -4.46 -8.03
C THR A 131 -10.03 -3.17 -8.84
N ARG A 132 -11.21 -2.96 -9.42
CA ARG A 132 -11.49 -1.77 -10.24
C ARG A 132 -11.36 -0.46 -9.46
N PRO A 133 -12.08 -0.24 -8.33
CA PRO A 133 -11.97 1.03 -7.60
C PRO A 133 -10.58 1.23 -7.00
N VAL A 134 -9.89 0.18 -6.57
CA VAL A 134 -8.55 0.29 -5.99
C VAL A 134 -7.52 0.69 -7.04
N ILE A 135 -7.57 0.11 -8.25
CA ILE A 135 -6.68 0.51 -9.36
C ILE A 135 -6.95 1.96 -9.79
N LEU A 136 -8.23 2.37 -9.91
CA LEU A 136 -8.57 3.73 -10.29
C LEU A 136 -8.07 4.76 -9.26
N THR A 137 -8.22 4.49 -7.97
CA THR A 137 -7.71 5.38 -6.91
C THR A 137 -6.19 5.41 -6.87
N ALA A 138 -5.51 4.29 -7.11
CA ALA A 138 -4.06 4.23 -7.21
C ALA A 138 -3.54 5.03 -8.40
N LEU A 139 -4.16 4.90 -9.58
CA LEU A 139 -3.81 5.68 -10.77
C LEU A 139 -4.03 7.17 -10.54
N ALA A 140 -5.16 7.56 -9.93
CA ALA A 140 -5.43 8.95 -9.59
C ALA A 140 -4.38 9.51 -8.61
N ALA A 141 -3.99 8.74 -7.61
CA ALA A 141 -2.93 9.14 -6.67
C ALA A 141 -1.58 9.29 -7.38
N VAL A 142 -1.18 8.33 -8.22
CA VAL A 142 0.05 8.41 -9.01
C VAL A 142 0.06 9.67 -9.87
N LEU A 143 -1.02 9.95 -10.62
CA LEU A 143 -1.14 11.14 -11.46
C LEU A 143 -1.09 12.44 -10.64
N ALA A 144 -1.69 12.47 -9.44
CA ALA A 144 -1.67 13.61 -8.55
C ALA A 144 -0.25 13.96 -8.06
N PHE A 145 0.63 12.97 -7.90
CA PHE A 145 2.01 13.18 -7.46
C PHE A 145 2.98 13.49 -8.61
N VAL A 146 2.61 13.27 -9.89
CA VAL A 146 3.46 13.58 -11.04
C VAL A 146 3.95 15.04 -11.04
N PRO A 147 3.11 16.08 -10.88
CA PRO A 147 3.61 17.46 -10.86
C PRO A 147 4.57 17.74 -9.70
N LEU A 148 4.48 17.00 -8.60
CA LEU A 148 5.33 17.17 -7.43
C LEU A 148 6.76 16.63 -7.67
N THR A 149 6.97 15.76 -8.65
CA THR A 149 8.30 15.23 -9.03
C THR A 149 9.26 16.31 -9.51
N HIS A 150 8.74 17.41 -10.05
CA HIS A 150 9.54 18.54 -10.50
C HIS A 150 10.03 19.46 -9.36
N SER A 151 9.53 19.25 -8.14
CA SER A 151 9.96 20.01 -6.98
C SER A 151 11.30 19.49 -6.46
N VAL A 152 12.27 20.40 -6.31
CA VAL A 152 13.59 20.06 -5.74
C VAL A 152 13.48 19.56 -4.30
N PHE A 153 12.50 20.05 -3.54
CA PHE A 153 12.31 19.67 -2.14
C PHE A 153 11.43 18.43 -1.97
N TRP A 154 10.29 18.37 -2.69
CA TRP A 154 9.30 17.30 -2.53
C TRP A 154 9.48 16.13 -3.50
N GLY A 155 10.44 16.22 -4.43
CA GLY A 155 10.63 15.22 -5.48
C GLY A 155 10.84 13.81 -4.95
N SER A 156 11.74 13.60 -3.99
CA SER A 156 12.00 12.27 -3.43
C SER A 156 10.77 11.65 -2.73
N MET A 157 9.94 12.49 -2.08
CA MET A 157 8.66 12.05 -1.52
C MET A 157 7.67 11.64 -2.62
N ALA A 158 7.59 12.43 -3.70
CA ALA A 158 6.71 12.13 -4.84
C ALA A 158 7.08 10.79 -5.50
N TYR A 159 8.36 10.55 -5.77
CA TYR A 159 8.81 9.27 -6.34
C TYR A 159 8.55 8.08 -5.41
N THR A 160 8.72 8.28 -4.10
CA THR A 160 8.37 7.27 -3.08
C THR A 160 6.89 6.92 -3.14
N LEU A 161 6.01 7.92 -3.19
CA LEU A 161 4.56 7.71 -3.24
C LEU A 161 4.11 7.11 -4.57
N ILE A 162 4.65 7.57 -5.71
CA ILE A 162 4.32 7.04 -7.04
C ILE A 162 4.71 5.57 -7.13
N GLY A 163 5.99 5.24 -6.90
CA GLY A 163 6.48 3.88 -7.01
C GLY A 163 5.87 2.94 -5.98
N GLY A 164 5.78 3.41 -4.74
CA GLY A 164 5.19 2.63 -3.66
C GLY A 164 3.70 2.37 -3.85
N THR A 165 2.93 3.36 -4.32
CA THR A 165 1.49 3.18 -4.57
C THR A 165 1.24 2.28 -5.77
N ALA A 166 1.96 2.47 -6.89
CA ALA A 166 1.78 1.66 -8.09
C ALA A 166 2.10 0.18 -7.82
N VAL A 167 3.30 -0.11 -7.34
CA VAL A 167 3.74 -1.49 -7.07
C VAL A 167 3.01 -2.07 -5.85
N GLY A 168 2.87 -1.30 -4.78
CA GLY A 168 2.20 -1.74 -3.55
C GLY A 168 0.74 -2.11 -3.77
N THR A 169 0.02 -1.38 -4.63
CA THR A 169 -1.37 -1.71 -4.98
C THR A 169 -1.46 -3.05 -5.70
N VAL A 170 -0.60 -3.30 -6.68
CA VAL A 170 -0.55 -4.60 -7.37
C VAL A 170 -0.21 -5.73 -6.41
N LEU A 171 0.80 -5.50 -5.55
CA LEU A 171 1.19 -6.49 -4.55
C LEU A 171 0.06 -6.80 -3.55
N ILE A 172 -0.67 -5.79 -3.08
CA ILE A 172 -1.80 -6.03 -2.17
C ILE A 172 -2.89 -6.85 -2.85
N LEU A 173 -3.27 -6.53 -4.08
CA LEU A 173 -4.31 -7.26 -4.82
C LEU A 173 -3.95 -8.73 -5.07
N LEU A 174 -2.65 -9.04 -5.20
CA LEU A 174 -2.18 -10.41 -5.40
C LEU A 174 -1.85 -11.11 -4.08
N PHE A 175 -1.15 -10.40 -3.18
CA PHE A 175 -0.61 -10.98 -1.96
C PHE A 175 -1.67 -11.14 -0.85
N LEU A 176 -2.59 -10.19 -0.73
CA LEU A 176 -3.56 -10.21 0.36
C LEU A 176 -4.54 -11.40 0.26
N PRO A 177 -5.13 -11.74 -0.91
CA PRO A 177 -5.96 -12.94 -1.04
C PRO A 177 -5.17 -14.20 -0.69
N ALA A 178 -3.94 -14.33 -1.20
CA ALA A 178 -3.07 -15.46 -0.91
C ALA A 178 -2.71 -15.55 0.59
N LEU A 179 -2.37 -14.41 1.20
CA LEU A 179 -2.08 -14.34 2.63
C LEU A 179 -3.31 -14.69 3.48
N TYR A 180 -4.49 -14.21 3.08
CA TYR A 180 -5.74 -14.49 3.79
C TYR A 180 -6.06 -15.98 3.76
N VAL A 181 -5.99 -16.61 2.59
CA VAL A 181 -6.22 -18.05 2.42
C VAL A 181 -5.18 -18.87 3.21
N ALA A 182 -3.90 -18.48 3.16
CA ALA A 182 -2.83 -19.16 3.90
C ALA A 182 -2.98 -19.01 5.43
N TRP A 183 -3.34 -17.81 5.90
CA TRP A 183 -3.47 -17.48 7.32
C TRP A 183 -4.65 -18.19 7.99
N PHE A 184 -5.80 -18.19 7.32
CA PHE A 184 -7.02 -18.85 7.79
C PHE A 184 -7.10 -20.32 7.37
N ARG A 185 -6.10 -20.85 6.63
CA ARG A 185 -6.04 -22.22 6.13
C ARG A 185 -7.33 -22.65 5.39
N ILE A 186 -7.86 -21.73 4.60
CA ILE A 186 -9.05 -21.97 3.78
C ILE A 186 -8.67 -22.95 2.69
N ARG A 187 -9.44 -24.07 2.57
CA ARG A 187 -9.26 -25.03 1.49
C ARG A 187 -10.34 -24.79 0.44
N PRO A 188 -10.04 -24.95 -0.86
CA PRO A 188 -11.08 -24.98 -1.89
C PRO A 188 -12.06 -26.07 -1.57
N THR A 189 -13.35 -25.81 -1.72
CA THR A 189 -14.38 -26.82 -1.52
C THR A 189 -14.33 -27.78 -2.71
N ALA A 190 -14.43 -29.10 -2.46
CA ALA A 190 -14.29 -30.15 -3.48
C ALA A 190 -15.32 -30.09 -4.62
N ASP A 191 -16.31 -29.20 -4.55
CA ASP A 191 -17.31 -28.98 -5.60
C ASP A 191 -16.75 -28.25 -6.83
N GLU A 192 -15.67 -27.45 -6.69
CA GLU A 192 -15.04 -26.76 -7.83
C GLU A 192 -14.33 -27.72 -8.78
N ASP A 193 -13.73 -28.80 -8.28
CA ASP A 193 -13.09 -29.81 -9.13
C ASP A 193 -14.14 -30.55 -9.99
N ASN A 194 -15.37 -30.70 -9.48
CA ASN A 194 -16.48 -31.32 -10.20
C ASN A 194 -17.09 -30.38 -11.25
N GLU A 195 -17.23 -29.07 -10.97
CA GLU A 195 -17.74 -28.10 -11.93
C GLU A 195 -16.73 -27.81 -13.06
N ALA A 196 -15.44 -27.73 -12.72
CA ALA A 196 -14.39 -27.60 -13.73
C ALA A 196 -14.32 -28.82 -14.66
N MET A 197 -14.48 -30.04 -14.14
CA MET A 197 -14.56 -31.25 -14.94
C MET A 197 -15.83 -31.31 -15.79
N GLN A 198 -17.00 -30.95 -15.25
CA GLN A 198 -18.27 -30.92 -15.99
C GLN A 198 -18.27 -29.82 -17.07
N GLY A 199 -17.72 -28.63 -16.78
CA GLY A 199 -17.59 -27.57 -17.79
C GLY A 199 -16.72 -27.97 -18.98
N THR A 200 -15.69 -28.78 -18.74
CA THR A 200 -14.79 -29.28 -19.80
C THR A 200 -15.46 -30.39 -20.63
N ASP A 201 -16.31 -31.22 -20.03
CA ASP A 201 -17.05 -32.28 -20.71
C ASP A 201 -18.20 -31.72 -21.56
N LEU A 202 -18.91 -30.69 -21.09
CA LEU A 202 -19.98 -30.06 -21.86
C LEU A 202 -19.47 -29.32 -23.11
N GLN A 203 -18.21 -28.87 -23.13
CA GLN A 203 -17.59 -28.30 -24.32
C GLN A 203 -17.09 -29.34 -25.34
N ARG A 204 -16.93 -30.60 -24.95
CA ARG A 204 -16.46 -31.69 -25.83
C ARG A 204 -17.57 -32.38 -26.60
N VAL A 205 -18.82 -32.30 -26.13
CA VAL A 205 -19.94 -33.04 -26.74
C VAL A 205 -20.43 -32.50 -28.09
N PRO A 206 -20.39 -31.18 -28.43
CA PRO A 206 -20.96 -30.73 -29.71
C PRO A 206 -20.10 -31.01 -30.95
N VAL A 207 -18.80 -31.30 -30.78
CA VAL A 207 -17.92 -31.48 -31.96
C VAL A 207 -18.03 -32.88 -32.58
N LEU A 208 -18.38 -33.89 -31.80
CA LEU A 208 -18.54 -35.27 -32.28
C LEU A 208 -19.93 -35.55 -32.87
N ALA A 209 -20.95 -34.78 -32.53
CA ALA A 209 -22.29 -34.94 -33.07
C ALA A 209 -22.45 -34.33 -34.49
N LEU A 210 -21.62 -33.34 -34.85
CA LEU A 210 -21.64 -32.70 -36.18
C LEU A 210 -20.79 -33.42 -37.24
N ALA A 211 -20.04 -34.45 -36.85
CA ALA A 211 -19.22 -35.24 -37.78
C ALA A 211 -19.87 -36.57 -38.20
N ALA A 212 -21.11 -36.84 -37.76
CA ALA A 212 -21.84 -38.07 -38.00
C ALA A 212 -23.08 -37.91 -38.93
N GLU A 213 -23.30 -36.71 -39.51
CA GLU A 213 -24.23 -36.44 -40.60
C GLU A 213 -23.44 -36.06 -41.89
#